data_b6a68b392efe5e97d1ce3368ace84173
#
_entry.id   b6a68b392efe5e97d1ce3368ace84173
#
_cell.length_a   1.000
_cell.length_b   1.000
_cell.length_c   1.000
_cell.angle_alpha   90.00
_cell.angle_beta   90.00
_cell.angle_gamma   90.00
#
_symmetry.space_group_name_H-M   'P 1'
#
loop_
_entity.id
_entity.type
_entity.pdbx_description
1 polymer ?
#
loop_
_entity_poly.entity_id
_entity_poly.type
_entity_poly.pdbx_seq_one_letter_code
_entity_poly.pdbx_strand_id
1 'polypeptide(L)'
;VAGIGIVLMLVFLRRRKLWFLGAALSVVYLAICGIGSYYLYHTDTAVKEVVRPVTLETDAISVFVLQDDPAQEVADIEGYTIGILSELDRENTDYAVGQIEEQAGFSLQLAEYTGMDALIDALRSGEIGGMLVNHSLLSLTEDMEGYEDILTEIRAVITISIQQEVEQPQGQTAYDPDYFAVYLSGIDTYGGVTNRSRSDVNIVMA
;
A
#
# COMPACT_ATOMS: atom_id res chain seq x y z
N VAL A 1 -20.97 -24.57 -26.18
CA VAL A 1 -19.91 -25.60 -26.30
C VAL A 1 -20.37 -26.93 -25.64
N ALA A 2 -20.95 -26.92 -24.46
CA ALA A 2 -21.44 -28.12 -23.75
C ALA A 2 -22.49 -28.94 -24.58
N GLY A 3 -23.40 -28.28 -25.27
CA GLY A 3 -24.46 -28.94 -26.08
C GLY A 3 -23.92 -29.78 -27.25
N ILE A 4 -22.83 -29.35 -27.88
CA ILE A 4 -22.24 -30.07 -29.03
C ILE A 4 -21.58 -31.37 -28.55
N GLY A 5 -20.95 -31.42 -27.40
CA GLY A 5 -20.35 -32.62 -26.80
C GLY A 5 -21.41 -33.68 -26.47
N ILE A 6 -22.55 -33.30 -25.94
CA ILE A 6 -23.67 -34.18 -25.62
C ILE A 6 -24.27 -34.79 -26.88
N VAL A 7 -24.46 -34.00 -27.93
CA VAL A 7 -25.01 -34.49 -29.21
C VAL A 7 -24.05 -35.48 -29.88
N LEU A 8 -22.77 -35.23 -29.92
CA LEU A 8 -21.75 -36.14 -30.45
C LEU A 8 -21.72 -37.45 -29.65
N MET A 9 -21.79 -37.38 -28.30
CA MET A 9 -21.86 -38.56 -27.43
C MET A 9 -23.08 -39.43 -27.71
N LEU A 10 -24.26 -38.83 -27.90
CA LEU A 10 -25.50 -39.58 -28.23
C LEU A 10 -25.45 -40.25 -29.60
N VAL A 11 -24.83 -39.64 -30.61
CA VAL A 11 -24.65 -40.21 -31.95
C VAL A 11 -23.69 -41.40 -31.91
N PHE A 12 -22.59 -41.35 -31.14
CA PHE A 12 -21.65 -42.46 -31.00
C PHE A 12 -22.19 -43.63 -30.20
N LEU A 13 -23.02 -43.38 -29.16
CA LEU A 13 -23.68 -44.43 -28.37
C LEU A 13 -24.68 -45.28 -29.20
N ARG A 14 -25.22 -44.74 -30.27
CA ARG A 14 -26.21 -45.42 -31.12
C ARG A 14 -25.61 -46.48 -32.05
N ARG A 15 -24.28 -46.53 -32.26
CA ARG A 15 -23.58 -47.51 -33.08
C ARG A 15 -22.87 -48.57 -32.22
N ARG A 16 -23.40 -49.75 -32.14
CA ARG A 16 -22.93 -50.88 -31.30
C ARG A 16 -21.43 -51.25 -31.46
N LYS A 17 -20.82 -50.98 -32.63
CA LYS A 17 -19.41 -51.26 -32.87
C LYS A 17 -18.42 -50.17 -32.38
N LEU A 18 -18.93 -48.98 -32.07
CA LEU A 18 -18.09 -47.82 -31.68
C LEU A 18 -18.34 -47.41 -30.22
N TRP A 19 -19.03 -48.21 -29.45
CA TRP A 19 -19.37 -47.93 -28.06
C TRP A 19 -18.14 -47.64 -27.18
N PHE A 20 -17.07 -48.44 -27.36
CA PHE A 20 -15.84 -48.23 -26.62
C PHE A 20 -15.18 -46.89 -26.95
N LEU A 21 -15.24 -46.44 -28.20
CA LEU A 21 -14.70 -45.13 -28.61
C LEU A 21 -15.49 -43.96 -27.99
N GLY A 22 -16.82 -44.11 -27.93
CA GLY A 22 -17.70 -43.14 -27.28
C GLY A 22 -17.47 -43.04 -25.77
N ALA A 23 -17.23 -44.18 -25.11
CA ALA A 23 -16.92 -44.25 -23.69
C ALA A 23 -15.56 -43.58 -23.39
N ALA A 24 -14.52 -43.86 -24.21
CA ALA A 24 -13.20 -43.24 -24.06
C ALA A 24 -13.26 -41.73 -24.25
N LEU A 25 -13.96 -41.24 -25.28
CA LEU A 25 -14.18 -39.82 -25.52
C LEU A 25 -14.92 -39.11 -24.41
N SER A 26 -15.91 -39.75 -23.80
CA SER A 26 -16.65 -39.16 -22.65
C SER A 26 -15.79 -39.05 -21.40
N VAL A 27 -14.90 -40.01 -21.14
CA VAL A 27 -13.94 -39.93 -20.02
C VAL A 27 -12.95 -38.77 -20.22
N VAL A 28 -12.42 -38.64 -21.45
CA VAL A 28 -11.52 -37.53 -21.79
C VAL A 28 -12.24 -36.17 -21.66
N TYR A 29 -13.50 -36.09 -22.11
CA TYR A 29 -14.29 -34.86 -21.97
C TYR A 29 -14.55 -34.52 -20.49
N LEU A 30 -14.89 -35.51 -19.66
CA LEU A 30 -15.07 -35.29 -18.21
C LEU A 30 -13.77 -34.86 -17.54
N ALA A 31 -12.64 -35.43 -17.94
CA ALA A 31 -11.33 -35.00 -17.44
C ALA A 31 -11.02 -33.54 -17.81
N ILE A 32 -11.28 -33.15 -19.07
CA ILE A 32 -11.10 -31.76 -19.52
C ILE A 32 -12.02 -30.81 -18.76
N CYS A 33 -13.30 -31.18 -18.57
CA CYS A 33 -14.23 -30.37 -17.79
C CYS A 33 -13.82 -30.26 -16.31
N GLY A 34 -13.34 -31.35 -15.71
CA GLY A 34 -12.86 -31.37 -14.33
C GLY A 34 -11.61 -30.44 -14.14
N ILE A 35 -10.65 -30.57 -15.05
CA ILE A 35 -9.46 -29.72 -15.05
C ILE A 35 -9.86 -28.26 -15.28
N GLY A 36 -10.72 -27.98 -16.26
CA GLY A 36 -11.21 -26.65 -16.54
C GLY A 36 -11.95 -26.01 -15.36
N SER A 37 -12.81 -26.76 -14.67
CA SER A 37 -13.51 -26.30 -13.47
C SER A 37 -12.54 -26.02 -12.32
N TYR A 38 -11.52 -26.85 -12.15
CA TYR A 38 -10.49 -26.66 -11.15
C TYR A 38 -9.72 -25.33 -11.38
N TYR A 39 -9.29 -25.09 -12.62
CA TYR A 39 -8.61 -23.83 -12.97
C TYR A 39 -9.53 -22.61 -12.85
N LEU A 40 -10.78 -22.70 -13.26
CA LEU A 40 -11.74 -21.61 -13.10
C LEU A 40 -11.98 -21.29 -11.63
N TYR A 41 -12.13 -22.31 -10.78
CA TYR A 41 -12.31 -22.11 -9.35
C TYR A 41 -11.08 -21.43 -8.70
N HIS A 42 -9.86 -21.88 -9.04
CA HIS A 42 -8.64 -21.26 -8.55
C HIS A 42 -8.43 -19.84 -9.12
N THR A 43 -8.84 -19.58 -10.36
CA THR A 43 -8.76 -18.25 -10.95
C THR A 43 -9.74 -17.29 -10.26
N ASP A 44 -10.97 -17.72 -9.96
CA ASP A 44 -11.96 -16.92 -9.23
C ASP A 44 -11.48 -16.58 -7.80
N THR A 45 -10.80 -17.51 -7.14
CA THR A 45 -10.20 -17.28 -5.82
C THR A 45 -9.01 -16.30 -5.91
N ALA A 46 -8.14 -16.47 -6.90
CA ALA A 46 -7.00 -15.56 -7.13
C ALA A 46 -7.47 -14.14 -7.50
N VAL A 47 -8.52 -14.02 -8.33
CA VAL A 47 -9.10 -12.72 -8.68
C VAL A 47 -9.76 -12.07 -7.46
N LYS A 48 -10.44 -12.82 -6.61
CA LYS A 48 -11.04 -12.30 -5.36
C LYS A 48 -9.97 -11.86 -4.36
N GLU A 49 -8.81 -12.49 -4.36
CA GLU A 49 -7.68 -12.11 -3.51
C GLU A 49 -6.97 -10.85 -4.03
N VAL A 50 -6.87 -10.70 -5.36
CA VAL A 50 -6.33 -9.50 -6.01
C VAL A 50 -7.33 -8.33 -5.98
N VAL A 51 -8.64 -8.61 -6.01
CA VAL A 51 -9.73 -7.61 -5.95
C VAL A 51 -10.18 -7.32 -4.52
N ARG A 52 -9.54 -7.87 -3.49
CA ARG A 52 -9.72 -7.32 -2.15
C ARG A 52 -9.10 -5.92 -2.16
N PRO A 53 -9.91 -4.85 -2.06
CA PRO A 53 -9.40 -3.48 -2.06
C PRO A 53 -8.86 -3.13 -0.66
N VAL A 54 -8.03 -4.00 -0.11
CA VAL A 54 -7.26 -3.71 1.08
C VAL A 54 -5.87 -3.37 0.58
N THR A 55 -5.67 -2.10 0.30
CA THR A 55 -4.32 -1.56 0.16
C THR A 55 -3.80 -1.42 1.58
N LEU A 56 -2.88 -2.29 1.99
CA LEU A 56 -2.08 -2.05 3.17
C LEU A 56 -1.18 -0.86 2.84
N GLU A 57 -1.60 0.34 3.20
CA GLU A 57 -0.68 1.47 3.24
C GLU A 57 0.22 1.26 4.45
N THR A 58 1.51 1.12 4.17
CA THR A 58 2.52 1.06 5.22
C THR A 58 3.03 2.47 5.41
N ASP A 59 2.56 3.12 6.46
CA ASP A 59 3.12 4.38 6.91
C ASP A 59 4.36 4.10 7.76
N ALA A 60 5.41 4.84 7.48
CA ALA A 60 6.64 4.80 8.27
C ALA A 60 6.76 6.10 9.07
N ILE A 61 6.84 5.97 10.39
CA ILE A 61 7.09 7.07 11.31
C ILE A 61 8.46 6.88 11.92
N SER A 62 9.29 7.89 11.86
CA SER A 62 10.67 7.81 12.36
C SER A 62 11.01 8.95 13.29
N VAL A 63 11.90 8.66 14.24
CA VAL A 63 12.64 9.71 14.95
C VAL A 63 13.79 10.12 14.07
N PHE A 64 13.80 11.38 13.66
CA PHE A 64 14.85 11.99 12.90
C PHE A 64 15.70 12.89 13.81
N VAL A 65 17.00 12.84 13.63
CA VAL A 65 17.98 13.74 14.23
C VAL A 65 18.77 14.42 13.11
N LEU A 66 19.53 15.46 13.42
CA LEU A 66 20.44 16.08 12.43
C LEU A 66 21.48 15.08 11.96
N GLN A 67 21.98 15.24 10.74
CA GLN A 67 22.93 14.32 10.12
C GLN A 67 24.25 14.18 10.91
N ASP A 68 24.67 15.26 11.59
CA ASP A 68 25.87 15.35 12.39
C ASP A 68 25.65 15.03 13.90
N ASP A 69 24.41 14.73 14.30
CA ASP A 69 24.09 14.32 15.67
C ASP A 69 24.80 13.02 16.05
N PRO A 70 25.33 12.84 17.28
CA PRO A 70 26.03 11.64 17.70
C PRO A 70 25.15 10.40 17.85
N ALA A 71 23.83 10.54 18.07
CA ALA A 71 22.91 9.42 18.33
C ALA A 71 22.83 8.46 17.14
N GLN A 72 23.17 7.19 17.30
CA GLN A 72 23.15 6.16 16.25
C GLN A 72 21.98 5.19 16.40
N GLU A 73 21.54 4.97 17.62
CA GLU A 73 20.49 4.02 17.97
C GLU A 73 19.50 4.63 18.98
N VAL A 74 18.37 3.95 19.20
CA VAL A 74 17.30 4.45 20.07
C VAL A 74 17.77 4.73 21.49
N ALA A 75 18.75 3.99 22.00
CA ALA A 75 19.29 4.22 23.35
C ALA A 75 20.02 5.58 23.48
N ASP A 76 20.59 6.08 22.38
CA ASP A 76 21.36 7.33 22.39
C ASP A 76 20.48 8.57 22.52
N ILE A 77 19.17 8.44 22.23
CA ILE A 77 18.22 9.57 22.36
C ILE A 77 17.59 9.65 23.75
N GLU A 78 18.06 8.84 24.73
CA GLU A 78 17.61 8.97 26.11
C GLU A 78 17.88 10.39 26.63
N GLY A 79 16.84 11.05 27.12
CA GLY A 79 16.91 12.43 27.61
C GLY A 79 16.83 13.51 26.52
N TYR A 80 16.72 13.15 25.24
CA TYR A 80 16.41 14.12 24.19
C TYR A 80 14.97 14.60 24.32
N THR A 81 14.75 15.89 24.00
CA THR A 81 13.42 16.39 23.74
C THR A 81 13.08 16.09 22.29
N ILE A 82 12.02 15.31 22.06
CA ILE A 82 11.56 14.92 20.73
C ILE A 82 10.35 15.79 20.35
N GLY A 83 10.48 16.54 19.27
CA GLY A 83 9.39 17.34 18.74
C GLY A 83 8.36 16.47 18.00
N ILE A 84 7.10 16.77 18.20
CA ILE A 84 5.96 16.12 17.54
C ILE A 84 4.98 17.17 17.03
N LEU A 85 4.15 16.80 16.03
CA LEU A 85 3.05 17.65 15.59
C LEU A 85 1.83 17.46 16.52
N SER A 86 1.23 18.61 16.93
CA SER A 86 0.13 18.60 17.90
C SER A 86 -1.18 18.04 17.35
N GLU A 87 -1.48 18.28 16.07
CA GLU A 87 -2.78 17.94 15.47
C GLU A 87 -2.65 16.97 14.28
N LEU A 88 -1.59 17.11 13.49
CA LEU A 88 -1.38 16.28 12.30
C LEU A 88 -0.88 14.90 12.68
N ASP A 89 -1.56 13.85 12.18
CA ASP A 89 -1.19 12.43 12.34
C ASP A 89 -1.02 12.00 13.81
N ARG A 90 -1.82 12.60 14.72
CA ARG A 90 -1.65 12.41 16.16
C ARG A 90 -1.82 10.96 16.62
N GLU A 91 -2.78 10.25 16.07
CA GLU A 91 -3.05 8.85 16.44
C GLU A 91 -1.86 7.95 16.12
N ASN A 92 -1.29 8.10 14.91
CA ASN A 92 -0.11 7.35 14.50
C ASN A 92 1.14 7.77 15.27
N THR A 93 1.27 9.05 15.57
CA THR A 93 2.36 9.59 16.40
C THR A 93 2.31 9.01 17.82
N ASP A 94 1.16 9.00 18.48
CA ASP A 94 0.99 8.44 19.83
C ASP A 94 1.25 6.93 19.85
N TYR A 95 0.82 6.21 18.80
CA TYR A 95 1.14 4.80 18.64
C TYR A 95 2.66 4.57 18.50
N ALA A 96 3.32 5.36 17.64
CA ALA A 96 4.77 5.26 17.44
C ALA A 96 5.56 5.59 18.71
N VAL A 97 5.15 6.61 19.47
CA VAL A 97 5.73 6.94 20.79
C VAL A 97 5.68 5.72 21.71
N GLY A 98 4.50 5.10 21.86
CA GLY A 98 4.34 3.91 22.72
C GLY A 98 5.24 2.75 22.29
N GLN A 99 5.37 2.49 20.98
CA GLN A 99 6.24 1.44 20.45
C GLN A 99 7.73 1.74 20.68
N ILE A 100 8.13 3.01 20.53
CA ILE A 100 9.51 3.43 20.76
C ILE A 100 9.85 3.30 22.25
N GLU A 101 8.99 3.78 23.17
CA GLU A 101 9.19 3.67 24.61
C GLU A 101 9.27 2.22 25.09
N GLU A 102 8.44 1.33 24.51
CA GLU A 102 8.50 -0.10 24.82
C GLU A 102 9.83 -0.73 24.37
N GLN A 103 10.34 -0.38 23.18
CA GLN A 103 11.61 -0.88 22.67
C GLN A 103 12.82 -0.27 23.38
N ALA A 104 12.76 1.02 23.71
CA ALA A 104 13.82 1.78 24.33
C ALA A 104 13.96 1.48 25.83
N GLY A 105 12.85 1.18 26.51
CA GLY A 105 12.81 0.97 27.95
C GLY A 105 12.85 2.26 28.79
N PHE A 106 12.66 3.42 28.16
CA PHE A 106 12.55 4.74 28.80
C PHE A 106 11.43 5.56 28.14
N SER A 107 10.95 6.60 28.85
CA SER A 107 9.94 7.51 28.30
C SER A 107 10.56 8.67 27.54
N LEU A 108 9.95 9.03 26.40
CA LEU A 108 10.37 10.17 25.61
C LEU A 108 9.90 11.49 26.22
N GLN A 109 10.76 12.51 26.18
CA GLN A 109 10.36 13.89 26.48
C GLN A 109 9.81 14.52 25.20
N LEU A 110 8.50 14.84 25.20
CA LEU A 110 7.84 15.35 23.99
C LEU A 110 7.64 16.87 24.07
N ALA A 111 7.86 17.53 22.93
CA ALA A 111 7.52 18.94 22.71
C ALA A 111 6.58 19.04 21.50
N GLU A 112 5.47 19.76 21.66
CA GLU A 112 4.42 19.85 20.63
C GLU A 112 4.58 21.11 19.78
N TYR A 113 4.47 20.95 18.45
CA TYR A 113 4.52 22.02 17.46
C TYR A 113 3.28 21.99 16.58
N THR A 114 2.81 23.17 16.16
CA THR A 114 1.59 23.27 15.35
C THR A 114 1.84 23.11 13.84
N GLY A 115 3.08 23.31 13.39
CA GLY A 115 3.45 23.23 11.99
C GLY A 115 4.79 22.54 11.78
N MET A 116 4.99 22.01 10.58
CA MET A 116 6.23 21.33 10.19
C MET A 116 7.41 22.31 10.14
N ASP A 117 7.17 23.55 9.72
CA ASP A 117 8.14 24.65 9.71
C ASP A 117 8.72 24.91 11.10
N ALA A 118 7.85 25.12 12.09
CA ALA A 118 8.27 25.34 13.46
C ALA A 118 9.01 24.14 14.07
N LEU A 119 8.60 22.92 13.71
CA LEU A 119 9.23 21.70 14.17
C LEU A 119 10.65 21.54 13.60
N ILE A 120 10.83 21.81 12.30
CA ILE A 120 12.14 21.77 11.64
C ILE A 120 13.06 22.87 12.17
N ASP A 121 12.55 24.09 12.35
CA ASP A 121 13.33 25.20 12.90
C ASP A 121 13.81 24.92 14.32
N ALA A 122 12.97 24.29 15.15
CA ALA A 122 13.35 23.84 16.49
C ALA A 122 14.48 22.80 16.46
N LEU A 123 14.43 21.87 15.48
CA LEU A 123 15.49 20.88 15.29
C LEU A 123 16.80 21.55 14.82
N ARG A 124 16.74 22.43 13.80
CA ARG A 124 17.88 23.15 13.28
C ARG A 124 18.54 24.07 14.32
N SER A 125 17.73 24.68 15.19
CA SER A 125 18.26 25.54 16.27
C SER A 125 18.82 24.78 17.46
N GLY A 126 18.59 23.47 17.54
CA GLY A 126 18.97 22.65 18.69
C GLY A 126 18.06 22.82 19.91
N GLU A 127 16.88 23.41 19.76
CA GLU A 127 15.86 23.49 20.82
C GLU A 127 15.34 22.09 21.17
N ILE A 128 15.23 21.21 20.16
CA ILE A 128 14.91 19.79 20.30
C ILE A 128 16.07 18.94 19.76
N GLY A 129 16.27 17.76 20.35
CA GLY A 129 17.31 16.82 19.92
C GLY A 129 16.88 15.92 18.75
N GLY A 130 15.58 15.79 18.54
CA GLY A 130 15.03 15.01 17.43
C GLY A 130 13.58 15.37 17.15
N MET A 131 13.05 14.92 16.02
CA MET A 131 11.64 15.06 15.65
C MET A 131 11.07 13.71 15.26
N LEU A 132 9.84 13.44 15.68
CA LEU A 132 9.09 12.22 15.33
C LEU A 132 8.02 12.59 14.33
N VAL A 133 8.17 12.14 13.09
CA VAL A 133 7.25 12.48 11.99
C VAL A 133 7.07 11.30 11.03
N ASN A 134 5.93 11.30 10.38
CA ASN A 134 5.59 10.40 9.29
C ASN A 134 6.38 10.80 8.03
N HIS A 135 6.95 9.81 7.33
CA HIS A 135 7.70 10.03 6.09
C HIS A 135 6.84 10.71 5.00
N SER A 136 5.55 10.41 4.97
CA SER A 136 4.63 11.02 4.01
C SER A 136 4.47 12.53 4.25
N LEU A 137 4.39 12.96 5.52
CA LEU A 137 4.35 14.38 5.88
C LEU A 137 5.68 15.07 5.63
N LEU A 138 6.78 14.39 5.95
CA LEU A 138 8.11 14.93 5.73
C LEU A 138 8.41 15.17 4.24
N SER A 139 7.91 14.30 3.35
CA SER A 139 8.08 14.47 1.90
C SER A 139 7.39 15.73 1.35
N LEU A 140 6.39 16.27 2.05
CA LEU A 140 5.70 17.50 1.64
C LEU A 140 6.56 18.74 1.87
N THR A 141 7.60 18.65 2.72
CA THR A 141 8.49 19.78 2.99
C THR A 141 9.42 20.11 1.82
N GLU A 142 9.61 19.17 0.88
CA GLU A 142 10.38 19.41 -0.35
C GLU A 142 9.80 20.55 -1.21
N ASP A 143 8.47 20.78 -1.10
CA ASP A 143 7.76 21.84 -1.81
C ASP A 143 7.67 23.16 -0.98
N MET A 144 8.25 23.20 0.23
CA MET A 144 8.19 24.35 1.12
C MET A 144 9.46 25.21 0.98
N GLU A 145 9.30 26.52 0.70
CA GLU A 145 10.41 27.46 0.53
C GLU A 145 11.30 27.50 1.79
N GLY A 146 12.57 27.16 1.63
CA GLY A 146 13.58 27.14 2.71
C GLY A 146 13.70 25.81 3.46
N TYR A 147 12.94 24.79 3.07
CA TYR A 147 12.98 23.45 3.69
C TYR A 147 13.25 22.32 2.68
N GLU A 148 13.56 22.66 1.42
CA GLU A 148 13.76 21.73 0.31
C GLU A 148 14.85 20.70 0.59
N ASP A 149 15.89 21.11 1.32
CA ASP A 149 17.06 20.27 1.61
C ASP A 149 16.95 19.47 2.91
N ILE A 150 15.85 19.58 3.65
CA ILE A 150 15.73 18.98 5.00
C ILE A 150 16.02 17.48 5.00
N LEU A 151 15.63 16.74 3.96
CA LEU A 151 15.88 15.29 3.85
C LEU A 151 17.37 14.94 3.79
N THR A 152 18.21 15.90 3.37
CA THR A 152 19.68 15.71 3.36
C THR A 152 20.33 16.11 4.67
N GLU A 153 19.67 16.91 5.48
CA GLU A 153 20.17 17.43 6.77
C GLU A 153 19.89 16.49 7.93
N ILE A 154 18.96 15.53 7.76
CA ILE A 154 18.50 14.64 8.82
C ILE A 154 18.74 13.18 8.50
N ARG A 155 18.69 12.34 9.53
CA ARG A 155 18.69 10.89 9.40
C ARG A 155 17.77 10.25 10.44
N ALA A 156 17.20 9.10 10.08
CA ALA A 156 16.37 8.33 10.99
C ALA A 156 17.25 7.52 11.98
N VAL A 157 16.89 7.56 13.26
CA VAL A 157 17.48 6.73 14.31
C VAL A 157 16.67 5.46 14.52
N ILE A 158 15.35 5.58 14.54
CA ILE A 158 14.42 4.46 14.66
C ILE A 158 13.22 4.71 13.75
N THR A 159 12.70 3.63 13.15
CA THR A 159 11.51 3.66 12.27
C THR A 159 10.48 2.66 12.76
N ILE A 160 9.26 3.11 12.97
CA ILE A 160 8.09 2.29 13.26
C ILE A 160 7.23 2.21 12.00
N SER A 161 6.96 0.99 11.54
CA SER A 161 6.06 0.75 10.41
C SER A 161 4.66 0.50 10.92
N ILE A 162 3.72 1.31 10.51
CA ILE A 162 2.31 1.19 10.83
C ILE A 162 1.60 0.65 9.59
N GLN A 163 0.98 -0.53 9.70
CA GLN A 163 0.14 -1.06 8.66
C GLN A 163 -1.29 -0.60 8.94
N GLN A 164 -1.76 0.36 8.18
CA GLN A 164 -3.17 0.74 8.19
C GLN A 164 -3.91 -0.03 7.11
N GLU A 165 -4.94 -0.74 7.53
CA GLU A 165 -5.90 -1.32 6.62
C GLU A 165 -6.82 -0.19 6.14
N VAL A 166 -6.45 0.45 5.03
CA VAL A 166 -7.32 1.44 4.39
C VAL A 166 -8.41 0.68 3.66
N GLU A 167 -9.59 0.59 4.28
CA GLU A 167 -10.79 0.22 3.55
C GLU A 167 -10.96 1.28 2.44
N GLN A 168 -10.59 0.93 1.21
CA GLN A 168 -11.03 1.73 0.08
C GLN A 168 -12.54 1.83 0.15
N PRO A 169 -13.13 3.03 0.05
CA PRO A 169 -14.57 3.16 -0.02
C PRO A 169 -15.02 2.16 -1.08
N GLN A 170 -15.79 1.17 -0.65
CA GLN A 170 -16.43 0.23 -1.57
C GLN A 170 -17.34 1.10 -2.44
N GLY A 171 -16.77 1.58 -3.52
CA GLY A 171 -17.59 2.07 -4.61
C GLY A 171 -18.52 0.91 -4.91
N GLN A 172 -19.80 1.10 -4.61
CA GLN A 172 -20.82 0.19 -5.07
C GLN A 172 -20.67 0.19 -6.61
N THR A 173 -19.84 -0.74 -7.09
CA THR A 173 -19.85 -1.09 -8.50
C THR A 173 -21.13 -1.89 -8.73
N ALA A 174 -22.28 -1.23 -8.62
CA ALA A 174 -23.38 -1.61 -9.45
C ALA A 174 -22.85 -1.37 -10.87
N TYR A 175 -22.31 -2.42 -11.48
CA TYR A 175 -21.95 -2.41 -12.89
C TYR A 175 -23.25 -2.07 -13.64
N ASP A 176 -23.40 -0.79 -13.96
CA ASP A 176 -24.41 -0.32 -14.88
C ASP A 176 -23.76 -0.36 -16.27
N PRO A 177 -24.20 -1.26 -17.16
CA PRO A 177 -23.60 -1.39 -18.48
C PRO A 177 -23.76 -0.12 -19.35
N ASP A 178 -24.62 0.81 -18.94
CA ASP A 178 -24.89 2.04 -19.67
C ASP A 178 -24.01 3.22 -19.19
N TYR A 179 -23.26 3.05 -18.10
CA TYR A 179 -22.38 4.10 -17.57
C TYR A 179 -21.00 3.52 -17.26
N PHE A 180 -19.96 4.24 -17.68
CA PHE A 180 -18.58 3.95 -17.28
C PHE A 180 -17.87 5.26 -16.93
N ALA A 181 -17.09 5.22 -15.85
CA ALA A 181 -16.20 6.32 -15.49
C ALA A 181 -14.77 5.97 -15.91
N VAL A 182 -14.08 6.89 -16.55
CA VAL A 182 -12.67 6.77 -16.90
C VAL A 182 -11.86 7.70 -16.03
N TYR A 183 -10.92 7.15 -15.31
CA TYR A 183 -9.91 7.90 -14.57
C TYR A 183 -8.65 8.01 -15.43
N LEU A 184 -8.29 9.23 -15.77
CA LEU A 184 -7.07 9.57 -16.50
C LEU A 184 -6.09 10.23 -15.51
N SER A 185 -4.96 9.59 -15.30
CA SER A 185 -3.86 10.11 -14.49
C SER A 185 -2.67 10.39 -15.40
N GLY A 186 -2.24 11.64 -15.48
CA GLY A 186 -1.09 12.07 -16.26
C GLY A 186 0.12 12.25 -15.35
N ILE A 187 1.25 11.69 -15.76
CA ILE A 187 2.53 11.82 -15.06
C ILE A 187 3.45 12.65 -15.97
N ASP A 188 3.95 13.76 -15.49
CA ASP A 188 4.94 14.57 -16.19
C ASP A 188 6.35 14.11 -15.79
N THR A 189 6.81 13.02 -16.39
CA THR A 189 8.19 12.54 -16.23
C THR A 189 8.82 12.23 -17.56
N TYR A 190 10.03 12.74 -17.74
CA TYR A 190 10.92 12.29 -18.79
C TYR A 190 11.59 10.97 -18.36
N GLY A 191 11.27 9.86 -19.03
CA GLY A 191 11.90 8.57 -18.77
C GLY A 191 10.98 7.36 -18.89
N GLY A 192 11.47 6.19 -18.48
CA GLY A 192 10.69 4.96 -18.54
C GLY A 192 9.56 4.92 -17.50
N VAL A 193 8.49 4.18 -17.80
CA VAL A 193 7.30 3.99 -16.96
C VAL A 193 7.55 3.41 -15.55
N THR A 194 8.80 3.13 -15.21
CA THR A 194 9.22 2.60 -13.90
C THR A 194 9.57 3.70 -12.89
N ASN A 195 9.64 4.97 -13.31
CA ASN A 195 9.91 6.07 -12.41
C ASN A 195 8.64 6.39 -11.61
N ARG A 196 8.75 6.36 -10.28
CA ARG A 196 7.70 6.89 -9.41
C ARG A 196 7.69 8.41 -9.53
N SER A 197 6.56 8.95 -9.97
CA SER A 197 6.31 10.37 -10.03
C SER A 197 4.90 10.64 -9.54
N ARG A 198 4.68 11.87 -9.04
CA ARG A 198 3.34 12.34 -8.70
C ARG A 198 2.52 12.52 -9.97
N SER A 199 1.23 12.28 -9.86
CA SER A 199 0.29 12.58 -10.93
C SER A 199 -0.07 14.06 -10.88
N ASP A 200 0.30 14.80 -11.92
CA ASP A 200 0.05 16.24 -12.00
C ASP A 200 -1.35 16.57 -12.53
N VAL A 201 -1.97 15.62 -13.21
CA VAL A 201 -3.33 15.78 -13.75
C VAL A 201 -4.16 14.54 -13.45
N ASN A 202 -5.28 14.75 -12.77
CA ASN A 202 -6.26 13.71 -12.47
C ASN A 202 -7.62 14.15 -13.03
N ILE A 203 -8.13 13.42 -14.02
CA ILE A 203 -9.42 13.70 -14.67
C ILE A 203 -10.33 12.48 -14.52
N VAL A 204 -11.51 12.70 -13.97
CA VAL A 204 -12.59 11.71 -13.97
C VAL A 204 -13.61 12.14 -15.00
N MET A 205 -13.88 11.27 -15.97
CA MET A 205 -14.94 11.43 -16.96
C MET A 205 -16.00 10.36 -16.72
N ALA A 206 -17.26 10.78 -16.61
CA ALA A 206 -18.42 9.92 -16.42
C ALA A 206 -19.45 10.18 -17.50
#